data_49b4dadf2246cc19cc44198c290dd553
#
_entry.id   49b4dadf2246cc19cc44198c290dd553
#
_cell.length_a   1.000
_cell.length_b   1.000
_cell.length_c   1.000
_cell.angle_alpha   90.00
_cell.angle_beta   90.00
_cell.angle_gamma   90.00
#
_symmetry.space_group_name_H-M   'P 1'
#
loop_
_entity.id
_entity.type
_entity.pdbx_description
1 polymer ?
#
loop_
_entity_poly.entity_id
_entity_poly.type
_entity_poly.pdbx_seq_one_letter_code
_entity_poly.pdbx_strand_id
1 'polypeptide(L)'
;DRGGVAKETQEYCNLKGVYALLDSPDKLSGSSLTPVVYVCEAENEVEAGKIHQRVWNQNIVPFLLVVTPKNIRLYSGFEYDLNKNDENRVLEVAKNAKEVLSKLSAFKSEAIDSGDIWKQQKISTEKRVDRHLLGNLKKLAEILTGKKYNLPMEYTHSLIGKYIYLKYLRDRDILSDERFEKA
;
A
#
# COMPACT_ATOMS: atom_id res chain seq x y z
N ASP A 1 11.07 16.84 -6.92
CA ASP A 1 9.84 16.40 -6.28
C ASP A 1 9.14 15.41 -7.22
N ARG A 2 9.00 14.15 -6.80
CA ARG A 2 8.43 13.07 -7.64
C ARG A 2 6.96 12.91 -7.31
N GLY A 3 6.12 13.82 -7.83
CA GLY A 3 4.68 13.71 -7.70
C GLY A 3 4.15 13.80 -6.26
N GLY A 4 4.77 14.59 -5.40
CA GLY A 4 4.35 14.77 -4.01
C GLY A 4 4.67 13.61 -3.07
N VAL A 5 5.42 12.60 -3.54
CA VAL A 5 5.82 11.45 -2.71
C VAL A 5 6.99 11.84 -1.81
N ALA A 6 6.87 11.57 -0.52
CA ALA A 6 7.92 11.86 0.46
C ALA A 6 9.25 11.19 0.11
N LYS A 7 10.37 11.87 0.36
CA LYS A 7 11.71 11.36 0.08
C LYS A 7 11.97 10.00 0.72
N GLU A 8 11.54 9.82 1.95
CA GLU A 8 11.63 8.55 2.69
C GLU A 8 10.95 7.39 1.96
N THR A 9 9.76 7.65 1.38
CA THR A 9 9.06 6.66 0.55
C THR A 9 9.85 6.30 -0.71
N GLN A 10 10.49 7.30 -1.34
CA GLN A 10 11.28 7.10 -2.54
C GLN A 10 12.48 6.17 -2.27
N GLU A 11 13.19 6.38 -1.18
CA GLU A 11 14.33 5.56 -0.77
C GLU A 11 13.88 4.17 -0.30
N TYR A 12 12.84 4.10 0.53
CA TYR A 12 12.33 2.87 1.13
C TYR A 12 11.80 1.85 0.09
N CYS A 13 11.24 2.32 -1.02
CA CYS A 13 10.69 1.48 -2.09
C CYS A 13 11.56 1.42 -3.34
N ASN A 14 12.74 2.04 -3.37
CA ASN A 14 13.57 2.21 -4.57
C ASN A 14 12.76 2.77 -5.76
N LEU A 15 12.00 3.83 -5.48
CA LEU A 15 11.05 4.43 -6.42
C LEU A 15 11.76 5.17 -7.53
N LYS A 16 11.48 4.80 -8.78
CA LYS A 16 12.04 5.41 -9.99
C LYS A 16 11.07 6.37 -10.69
N GLY A 17 9.78 6.13 -10.55
CA GLY A 17 8.76 6.95 -11.19
C GLY A 17 7.41 6.87 -10.48
N VAL A 18 6.61 7.90 -10.69
CA VAL A 18 5.23 7.98 -10.23
C VAL A 18 4.37 8.48 -11.37
N TYR A 19 3.30 7.78 -11.67
CA TYR A 19 2.20 8.34 -12.46
C TYR A 19 1.13 8.82 -11.51
N ALA A 20 0.73 10.08 -11.68
CA ALA A 20 -0.27 10.71 -10.83
C ALA A 20 -1.30 11.45 -11.67
N LEU A 21 -2.55 11.42 -11.23
CA LEU A 21 -3.64 12.22 -11.82
C LEU A 21 -3.65 13.62 -11.20
N LEU A 22 -3.99 14.60 -12.01
CA LEU A 22 -4.16 15.98 -11.60
C LEU A 22 -5.66 16.25 -11.36
N ASP A 23 -6.05 16.61 -10.15
CA ASP A 23 -7.46 16.79 -9.79
C ASP A 23 -8.13 17.96 -10.53
N SER A 24 -7.35 18.92 -11.03
CA SER A 24 -7.86 20.06 -11.79
C SER A 24 -6.79 20.59 -12.74
N PRO A 25 -6.77 20.15 -14.01
CA PRO A 25 -5.77 20.59 -14.99
C PRO A 25 -5.80 22.11 -15.26
N ASP A 26 -6.94 22.77 -15.01
CA ASP A 26 -7.11 24.20 -15.25
C ASP A 26 -6.56 25.09 -14.11
N LYS A 27 -6.18 24.51 -12.97
CA LYS A 27 -5.64 25.23 -11.81
C LYS A 27 -4.24 24.73 -11.45
N LEU A 28 -3.23 25.19 -12.17
CA LEU A 28 -1.81 24.88 -11.88
C LEU A 28 -1.34 25.28 -10.47
N SER A 29 -2.04 26.22 -9.83
CA SER A 29 -1.77 26.69 -8.48
C SER A 29 -2.80 26.09 -7.52
N GLY A 30 -2.41 25.04 -6.78
CA GLY A 30 -3.24 24.40 -5.76
C GLY A 30 -3.90 23.07 -6.18
N SER A 31 -3.54 22.51 -7.34
CA SER A 31 -3.99 21.15 -7.72
C SER A 31 -3.31 20.09 -6.88
N SER A 32 -4.06 19.16 -6.34
CA SER A 32 -3.49 17.98 -5.70
C SER A 32 -3.14 16.91 -6.73
N LEU A 33 -2.01 16.25 -6.54
CA LEU A 33 -1.57 15.11 -7.34
C LEU A 33 -1.97 13.82 -6.62
N THR A 34 -2.81 13.02 -7.27
CA THR A 34 -3.19 11.70 -6.75
C THR A 34 -2.34 10.63 -7.42
N PRO A 35 -1.38 10.02 -6.72
CA PRO A 35 -0.53 8.98 -7.29
C PRO A 35 -1.36 7.72 -7.58
N VAL A 36 -1.17 7.15 -8.77
CA VAL A 36 -1.91 5.97 -9.26
C VAL A 36 -1.00 4.79 -9.50
N VAL A 37 0.19 5.02 -10.03
CA VAL A 37 1.16 3.95 -10.30
C VAL A 37 2.51 4.33 -9.72
N TYR A 38 3.09 3.43 -8.93
CA TYR A 38 4.52 3.47 -8.60
C TYR A 38 5.30 2.58 -9.55
N VAL A 39 6.45 3.08 -9.99
CA VAL A 39 7.45 2.32 -10.73
C VAL A 39 8.69 2.21 -9.86
N CYS A 40 9.00 1.01 -9.42
CA CYS A 40 10.14 0.68 -8.56
C CYS A 40 11.12 -0.24 -9.28
N GLU A 41 12.35 -0.29 -8.80
CA GLU A 41 13.37 -1.19 -9.28
C GLU A 41 13.79 -2.16 -8.18
N ALA A 42 13.98 -3.42 -8.53
CA ALA A 42 14.44 -4.47 -7.63
C ALA A 42 15.57 -5.28 -8.27
N GLU A 43 16.53 -5.72 -7.47
CA GLU A 43 17.63 -6.56 -7.91
C GLU A 43 17.17 -7.97 -8.31
N ASN A 44 16.11 -8.45 -7.68
CA ASN A 44 15.57 -9.79 -7.91
C ASN A 44 14.08 -9.86 -7.49
N GLU A 45 13.47 -11.03 -7.70
CA GLU A 45 12.06 -11.27 -7.44
C GLU A 45 11.72 -11.27 -5.93
N VAL A 46 12.65 -11.69 -5.08
CA VAL A 46 12.45 -11.66 -3.62
C VAL A 46 12.36 -10.22 -3.12
N GLU A 47 13.22 -9.36 -3.63
CA GLU A 47 13.18 -7.93 -3.32
C GLU A 47 11.90 -7.27 -3.88
N ALA A 48 11.47 -7.66 -5.08
CA ALA A 48 10.20 -7.19 -5.64
C ALA A 48 9.01 -7.48 -4.70
N GLY A 49 8.95 -8.68 -4.11
CA GLY A 49 7.94 -9.03 -3.11
C GLY A 49 8.02 -8.18 -1.84
N LYS A 50 9.22 -7.83 -1.37
CA LYS A 50 9.40 -6.92 -0.23
C LYS A 50 8.94 -5.50 -0.55
N ILE A 51 9.25 -5.00 -1.75
CA ILE A 51 8.78 -3.70 -2.23
C ILE A 51 7.25 -3.69 -2.30
N HIS A 52 6.63 -4.76 -2.82
CA HIS A 52 5.17 -4.90 -2.84
C HIS A 52 4.57 -4.78 -1.43
N GLN A 53 5.12 -5.51 -0.45
CA GLN A 53 4.65 -5.42 0.95
C GLN A 53 4.77 -4.01 1.51
N ARG A 54 5.88 -3.32 1.23
CA ARG A 54 6.11 -1.93 1.69
C ARG A 54 5.11 -0.96 1.08
N VAL A 55 4.85 -1.07 -0.23
CA VAL A 55 3.87 -0.22 -0.93
C VAL A 55 2.45 -0.50 -0.44
N TRP A 56 2.09 -1.77 -0.23
CA TRP A 56 0.79 -2.12 0.35
C TRP A 56 0.61 -1.51 1.75
N ASN A 57 1.63 -1.55 2.60
CA ASN A 57 1.59 -0.94 3.93
C ASN A 57 1.39 0.58 3.89
N GLN A 58 1.87 1.25 2.85
CA GLN A 58 1.65 2.69 2.67
C GLN A 58 0.21 3.02 2.28
N ASN A 59 -0.50 2.10 1.61
CA ASN A 59 -1.90 2.24 1.22
C ASN A 59 -2.19 3.50 0.38
N ILE A 60 -1.25 3.90 -0.47
CA ILE A 60 -1.30 5.15 -1.23
C ILE A 60 -1.73 4.88 -2.68
N VAL A 61 -1.07 3.94 -3.37
CA VAL A 61 -1.27 3.70 -4.79
C VAL A 61 -1.96 2.38 -5.06
N PRO A 62 -2.88 2.32 -6.03
CA PRO A 62 -3.54 1.08 -6.43
C PRO A 62 -2.65 0.12 -7.22
N PHE A 63 -1.65 0.64 -7.94
CA PHE A 63 -0.80 -0.15 -8.83
C PHE A 63 0.68 0.05 -8.53
N LEU A 64 1.41 -1.05 -8.61
CA LEU A 64 2.85 -1.08 -8.45
C LEU A 64 3.48 -1.87 -9.60
N LEU A 65 4.36 -1.23 -10.35
CA LEU A 65 5.24 -1.87 -11.33
C LEU A 65 6.63 -2.02 -10.72
N VAL A 66 7.13 -3.25 -10.67
CA VAL A 66 8.50 -3.52 -10.23
C VAL A 66 9.31 -4.07 -11.39
N VAL A 67 10.36 -3.35 -11.75
CA VAL A 67 11.31 -3.71 -12.79
C VAL A 67 12.44 -4.50 -12.16
N THR A 68 12.65 -5.73 -12.63
CA THR A 68 13.78 -6.57 -12.27
C THR A 68 14.67 -6.80 -13.50
N PRO A 69 15.89 -7.29 -13.37
CA PRO A 69 16.75 -7.63 -14.51
C PRO A 69 16.12 -8.68 -15.47
N LYS A 70 15.17 -9.48 -14.99
CA LYS A 70 14.56 -10.57 -15.77
C LYS A 70 13.16 -10.25 -16.32
N ASN A 71 12.39 -9.41 -15.62
CA ASN A 71 11.00 -9.18 -15.97
C ASN A 71 10.47 -7.88 -15.33
N ILE A 72 9.30 -7.47 -15.79
CA ILE A 72 8.50 -6.41 -15.14
C ILE A 72 7.30 -7.10 -14.52
N ARG A 73 7.04 -6.81 -13.25
CA ARG A 73 5.96 -7.39 -12.45
C ARG A 73 4.96 -6.31 -12.08
N LEU A 74 3.69 -6.59 -12.30
CA LEU A 74 2.58 -5.75 -11.88
C LEU A 74 1.97 -6.33 -10.62
N TYR A 75 1.81 -5.50 -9.60
CA TYR A 75 1.13 -5.83 -8.35
C TYR A 75 -0.04 -4.87 -8.07
N SER A 76 -1.01 -5.35 -7.30
CA SER A 76 -1.96 -4.46 -6.64
C SER A 76 -1.30 -3.79 -5.44
N GLY A 77 -1.31 -2.46 -5.38
CA GLY A 77 -0.85 -1.74 -4.18
C GLY A 77 -1.83 -1.80 -3.01
N PHE A 78 -3.07 -2.27 -3.24
CA PHE A 78 -4.12 -2.37 -2.22
C PHE A 78 -4.40 -3.79 -1.75
N GLU A 79 -3.77 -4.79 -2.36
CA GLU A 79 -3.97 -6.19 -2.00
C GLU A 79 -2.63 -6.87 -1.70
N TYR A 80 -2.53 -7.47 -0.50
CA TYR A 80 -1.40 -8.29 -0.10
C TYR A 80 -1.90 -9.46 0.74
N ASP A 81 -1.86 -10.67 0.19
CA ASP A 81 -2.28 -11.88 0.89
C ASP A 81 -1.06 -12.57 1.50
N LEU A 82 -1.00 -12.58 2.83
CA LEU A 82 0.09 -13.20 3.60
C LEU A 82 0.20 -14.71 3.35
N ASN A 83 -0.91 -15.37 3.00
CA ASN A 83 -0.95 -16.82 2.79
C ASN A 83 -0.54 -17.22 1.36
N LYS A 84 -0.40 -16.26 0.44
CA LYS A 84 0.06 -16.50 -0.91
C LYS A 84 1.56 -16.27 -1.01
N ASN A 85 2.25 -17.09 -1.82
CA ASN A 85 3.62 -16.81 -2.24
C ASN A 85 3.64 -15.61 -3.21
N ASP A 86 4.82 -15.05 -3.47
CA ASP A 86 4.96 -13.86 -4.31
C ASP A 86 4.42 -14.06 -5.72
N GLU A 87 4.63 -15.23 -6.33
CA GLU A 87 4.14 -15.55 -7.66
C GLU A 87 2.61 -15.48 -7.79
N ASN A 88 1.89 -15.84 -6.73
CA ASN A 88 0.43 -15.79 -6.69
C ASN A 88 -0.13 -14.41 -6.30
N ARG A 89 0.75 -13.46 -5.91
CA ARG A 89 0.38 -12.06 -5.65
C ARG A 89 0.55 -11.18 -6.87
N VAL A 90 1.36 -11.61 -7.84
CA VAL A 90 1.60 -10.87 -9.08
C VAL A 90 0.35 -10.91 -9.94
N LEU A 91 -0.12 -9.75 -10.38
CA LEU A 91 -1.25 -9.63 -11.30
C LEU A 91 -0.84 -9.99 -12.73
N GLU A 92 0.35 -9.54 -13.16
CA GLU A 92 0.87 -9.75 -14.50
C GLU A 92 2.41 -9.73 -14.50
N VAL A 93 3.01 -10.53 -15.39
CA VAL A 93 4.46 -10.57 -15.61
C VAL A 93 4.77 -10.39 -17.08
N ALA A 94 5.61 -9.41 -17.41
CA ALA A 94 6.12 -9.17 -18.75
C ALA A 94 7.65 -9.42 -18.79
N LYS A 95 8.09 -10.32 -19.67
CA LYS A 95 9.50 -10.74 -19.77
C LYS A 95 10.31 -9.97 -20.83
N ASN A 96 9.65 -9.30 -21.73
CA ASN A 96 10.28 -8.57 -22.83
C ASN A 96 9.41 -7.40 -23.30
N ALA A 97 9.97 -6.53 -24.13
CA ALA A 97 9.29 -5.32 -24.62
C ALA A 97 7.95 -5.60 -25.33
N LYS A 98 7.85 -6.71 -26.09
CA LYS A 98 6.57 -7.08 -26.77
C LYS A 98 5.51 -7.44 -25.76
N GLU A 99 5.87 -8.19 -24.71
CA GLU A 99 4.95 -8.53 -23.64
C GLU A 99 4.55 -7.30 -22.81
N VAL A 100 5.46 -6.37 -22.58
CA VAL A 100 5.13 -5.08 -21.93
C VAL A 100 4.06 -4.35 -22.73
N LEU A 101 4.27 -4.21 -24.04
CA LEU A 101 3.31 -3.50 -24.91
C LEU A 101 1.93 -4.18 -24.97
N SER A 102 1.86 -5.51 -24.89
CA SER A 102 0.60 -6.24 -24.92
C SER A 102 -0.08 -6.36 -23.58
N LYS A 103 0.65 -6.84 -22.56
CA LYS A 103 0.10 -7.16 -21.24
C LYS A 103 -0.12 -5.92 -20.38
N LEU A 104 0.73 -4.90 -20.52
CA LEU A 104 0.63 -3.64 -19.78
C LEU A 104 0.00 -2.52 -20.60
N SER A 105 -0.66 -2.84 -21.71
CA SER A 105 -1.34 -1.84 -22.54
C SER A 105 -2.45 -1.08 -21.80
N ALA A 106 -3.06 -1.70 -20.80
CA ALA A 106 -4.04 -1.07 -19.91
C ALA A 106 -3.46 0.03 -19.01
N PHE A 107 -2.11 0.11 -18.90
CA PHE A 107 -1.39 1.13 -18.12
C PHE A 107 -0.89 2.29 -18.96
N LYS A 108 -1.38 2.46 -20.19
CA LYS A 108 -1.17 3.67 -20.95
C LYS A 108 -1.89 4.85 -20.27
N SER A 109 -1.32 6.05 -20.43
CA SER A 109 -1.88 7.26 -19.84
C SER A 109 -3.37 7.43 -20.13
N GLU A 110 -3.78 7.21 -21.38
CA GLU A 110 -5.16 7.35 -21.81
C GLU A 110 -6.12 6.41 -21.07
N ALA A 111 -5.69 5.17 -20.78
CA ALA A 111 -6.51 4.18 -20.06
C ALA A 111 -6.59 4.50 -18.56
N ILE A 112 -5.54 5.10 -17.98
CA ILE A 112 -5.54 5.56 -16.59
C ILE A 112 -6.43 6.82 -16.47
N ASP A 113 -6.26 7.77 -17.37
CA ASP A 113 -7.00 9.04 -17.37
C ASP A 113 -8.51 8.84 -17.63
N SER A 114 -8.88 7.89 -18.51
CA SER A 114 -10.28 7.52 -18.76
C SER A 114 -10.92 6.70 -17.62
N GLY A 115 -10.12 6.17 -16.72
CA GLY A 115 -10.57 5.27 -15.65
C GLY A 115 -10.86 3.84 -16.09
N ASP A 116 -10.53 3.44 -17.31
CA ASP A 116 -10.77 2.08 -17.82
C ASP A 116 -9.92 1.03 -17.11
N ILE A 117 -8.74 1.42 -16.63
CA ILE A 117 -7.87 0.55 -15.84
C ILE A 117 -8.55 -0.01 -14.59
N TRP A 118 -9.39 0.78 -13.93
CA TRP A 118 -10.10 0.36 -12.72
C TRP A 118 -11.12 -0.75 -13.00
N LYS A 119 -11.75 -0.70 -14.17
CA LYS A 119 -12.72 -1.73 -14.61
C LYS A 119 -12.02 -3.02 -15.00
N GLN A 120 -10.87 -2.92 -15.68
CA GLN A 120 -10.14 -4.07 -16.20
C GLN A 120 -9.41 -4.85 -15.09
N GLN A 121 -8.80 -4.18 -14.13
CA GLN A 121 -7.93 -4.82 -13.13
C GLN A 121 -8.67 -5.29 -11.87
N LYS A 122 -9.98 -5.04 -11.74
CA LYS A 122 -10.83 -5.51 -10.62
C LYS A 122 -10.18 -5.34 -9.24
N ILE A 123 -9.53 -4.20 -9.00
CA ILE A 123 -8.87 -3.94 -7.73
C ILE A 123 -9.92 -3.82 -6.63
N SER A 124 -9.83 -4.68 -5.63
CA SER A 124 -10.69 -4.64 -4.47
C SER A 124 -10.18 -3.64 -3.45
N THR A 125 -10.94 -2.57 -3.23
CA THR A 125 -10.66 -1.60 -2.15
C THR A 125 -10.91 -2.20 -0.75
N GLU A 126 -11.61 -3.33 -0.66
CA GLU A 126 -11.89 -4.02 0.61
C GLU A 126 -10.65 -4.68 1.20
N LYS A 127 -9.67 -5.02 0.36
CA LYS A 127 -8.41 -5.66 0.77
C LYS A 127 -7.31 -4.67 1.17
N ARG A 128 -7.65 -3.40 1.23
CA ARG A 128 -6.71 -2.34 1.68
C ARG A 128 -6.31 -2.56 3.14
N VAL A 129 -5.08 -2.15 3.46
CA VAL A 129 -4.53 -2.29 4.81
C VAL A 129 -5.36 -1.59 5.89
N ASP A 130 -5.93 -0.42 5.57
CA ASP A 130 -6.81 0.32 6.47
C ASP A 130 -8.11 -0.46 6.79
N ARG A 131 -8.68 -1.16 5.81
CA ARG A 131 -9.85 -2.02 6.00
C ARG A 131 -9.52 -3.23 6.87
N HIS A 132 -8.36 -3.86 6.63
CA HIS A 132 -7.86 -4.94 7.49
C HIS A 132 -7.65 -4.49 8.93
N LEU A 133 -7.01 -3.32 9.12
CA LEU A 133 -6.81 -2.74 10.44
C LEU A 133 -8.13 -2.49 11.15
N LEU A 134 -9.08 -1.81 10.49
CA LEU A 134 -10.41 -1.57 11.05
C LEU A 134 -11.14 -2.86 11.42
N GLY A 135 -11.04 -3.90 10.58
CA GLY A 135 -11.62 -5.22 10.87
C GLY A 135 -11.01 -5.85 12.13
N ASN A 136 -9.70 -5.77 12.30
CA ASN A 136 -9.00 -6.28 13.47
C ASN A 136 -9.35 -5.48 14.74
N LEU A 137 -9.46 -4.15 14.63
CA LEU A 137 -9.85 -3.30 15.76
C LEU A 137 -11.30 -3.56 16.22
N LYS A 138 -12.22 -3.79 15.28
CA LYS A 138 -13.60 -4.20 15.61
C LYS A 138 -13.62 -5.53 16.36
N LYS A 139 -12.93 -6.55 15.86
CA LYS A 139 -12.82 -7.85 16.53
C LYS A 139 -12.22 -7.72 17.94
N LEU A 140 -11.17 -6.91 18.09
CA LEU A 140 -10.58 -6.65 19.41
C LEU A 140 -11.57 -5.98 20.35
N ALA A 141 -12.31 -4.98 19.86
CA ALA A 141 -13.35 -4.33 20.65
C ALA A 141 -14.45 -5.30 21.08
N GLU A 142 -14.90 -6.18 20.18
CA GLU A 142 -15.89 -7.23 20.50
C GLU A 142 -15.39 -8.20 21.58
N ILE A 143 -14.10 -8.60 21.52
CA ILE A 143 -13.48 -9.45 22.54
C ILE A 143 -13.47 -8.75 23.90
N LEU A 144 -13.03 -7.49 23.95
CA LEU A 144 -12.90 -6.73 25.19
C LEU A 144 -14.26 -6.40 25.84
N THR A 145 -15.28 -6.11 25.03
CA THR A 145 -16.66 -5.86 25.51
C THR A 145 -17.42 -7.14 25.80
N GLY A 146 -16.94 -8.28 25.30
CA GLY A 146 -17.57 -9.59 25.48
C GLY A 146 -17.55 -10.08 26.91
N LYS A 147 -18.31 -11.15 27.19
CA LYS A 147 -18.57 -11.71 28.54
C LYS A 147 -17.30 -11.97 29.38
N LYS A 148 -16.16 -12.25 28.73
CA LYS A 148 -14.92 -12.58 29.45
C LYS A 148 -14.29 -11.37 30.13
N TYR A 149 -14.27 -10.21 29.46
CA TYR A 149 -13.64 -8.99 29.97
C TYR A 149 -14.65 -7.94 30.41
N ASN A 150 -15.83 -7.94 29.79
CA ASN A 150 -16.96 -7.07 30.10
C ASN A 150 -16.56 -5.59 30.26
N LEU A 151 -15.62 -5.13 29.42
CA LEU A 151 -15.13 -3.77 29.48
C LEU A 151 -16.13 -2.83 28.79
N PRO A 152 -16.57 -1.74 29.43
CA PRO A 152 -17.42 -0.75 28.78
C PRO A 152 -16.80 -0.21 27.50
N MET A 153 -17.62 0.10 26.48
CA MET A 153 -17.15 0.50 25.14
C MET A 153 -16.25 1.73 25.20
N GLU A 154 -16.53 2.68 26.05
CA GLU A 154 -15.74 3.88 26.27
C GLU A 154 -14.28 3.56 26.68
N TYR A 155 -14.12 2.68 27.67
CA TYR A 155 -12.79 2.24 28.10
C TYR A 155 -12.11 1.36 27.07
N THR A 156 -12.87 0.56 26.34
CA THR A 156 -12.38 -0.28 25.24
C THR A 156 -11.72 0.59 24.15
N HIS A 157 -12.39 1.64 23.69
CA HIS A 157 -11.85 2.54 22.69
C HIS A 157 -10.60 3.29 23.20
N SER A 158 -10.65 3.76 24.44
CA SER A 158 -9.51 4.42 25.07
C SER A 158 -8.28 3.50 25.16
N LEU A 159 -8.50 2.24 25.59
CA LEU A 159 -7.42 1.24 25.70
C LEU A 159 -6.80 0.91 24.33
N ILE A 160 -7.64 0.65 23.33
CA ILE A 160 -7.19 0.37 21.96
C ILE A 160 -6.39 1.56 21.40
N GLY A 161 -6.91 2.78 21.57
CA GLY A 161 -6.24 3.99 21.09
C GLY A 161 -4.87 4.21 21.74
N LYS A 162 -4.78 4.02 23.07
CA LYS A 162 -3.51 4.09 23.79
C LYS A 162 -2.50 3.05 23.32
N TYR A 163 -2.94 1.80 23.11
CA TYR A 163 -2.08 0.73 22.62
C TYR A 163 -1.54 1.04 21.23
N ILE A 164 -2.39 1.49 20.30
CA ILE A 164 -1.96 1.87 18.94
C ILE A 164 -0.95 3.00 19.01
N TYR A 165 -1.19 4.01 19.83
CA TYR A 165 -0.28 5.15 19.99
C TYR A 165 1.07 4.74 20.55
N LEU A 166 1.10 3.89 21.59
CA LEU A 166 2.33 3.36 22.15
C LEU A 166 3.12 2.53 21.14
N LYS A 167 2.43 1.68 20.37
CA LYS A 167 3.05 0.92 19.27
C LYS A 167 3.64 1.85 18.20
N TYR A 168 2.90 2.87 17.81
CA TYR A 168 3.39 3.87 16.86
C TYR A 168 4.68 4.57 17.35
N LEU A 169 4.70 4.98 18.62
CA LEU A 169 5.89 5.63 19.21
C LEU A 169 7.10 4.68 19.25
N ARG A 170 6.87 3.40 19.56
CA ARG A 170 7.90 2.38 19.52
C ARG A 170 8.44 2.14 18.12
N ASP A 171 7.56 1.97 17.15
CA ASP A 171 7.92 1.68 15.75
C ASP A 171 8.64 2.88 15.07
N ARG A 172 8.60 4.07 15.70
CA ARG A 172 9.34 5.28 15.32
C ARG A 172 10.58 5.54 16.16
N ASP A 173 11.00 4.59 17.01
CA ASP A 173 12.13 4.71 17.93
C ASP A 173 12.03 5.92 18.92
N ILE A 174 10.83 6.48 19.10
CA ILE A 174 10.56 7.54 20.09
C ILE A 174 10.45 6.95 21.50
N LEU A 175 9.90 5.73 21.59
CA LEU A 175 9.75 4.96 22.81
C LEU A 175 10.62 3.70 22.73
N SER A 176 11.60 3.57 23.64
CA SER A 176 12.42 2.37 23.72
C SER A 176 11.60 1.14 24.16
N ASP A 177 12.01 -0.05 23.73
CA ASP A 177 11.34 -1.30 24.11
C ASP A 177 11.25 -1.48 25.62
N GLU A 178 12.32 -1.10 26.36
CA GLU A 178 12.36 -1.16 27.83
C GLU A 178 11.28 -0.27 28.48
N ARG A 179 10.99 0.90 27.92
CA ARG A 179 9.93 1.80 28.41
C ARG A 179 8.55 1.32 27.97
N PHE A 180 8.46 0.69 26.81
CA PHE A 180 7.20 0.13 26.31
C PHE A 180 6.71 -1.04 27.18
N GLU A 181 7.62 -1.90 27.65
CA GLU A 181 7.28 -3.02 28.54
C GLU A 181 6.85 -2.61 29.94
N LYS A 182 7.24 -1.40 30.35
CA LYS A 182 6.87 -0.82 31.66
C LYS A 182 5.61 0.04 31.64
N ALA A 183 5.06 0.34 30.43
CA ALA A 183 3.88 1.20 30.26
C ALA A 183 2.58 0.38 30.20
#